data_bbecba56f5f5469259d5498c769bb907
#
_entry.id   bbecba56f5f5469259d5498c769bb907
#
_cell.length_a   1.000
_cell.length_b   1.000
_cell.length_c   1.000
_cell.angle_alpha   90.00
_cell.angle_beta   90.00
_cell.angle_gamma   90.00
#
_symmetry.space_group_name_H-M   'P 1'
#
loop_
_entity.id
_entity.type
_entity.pdbx_description
1 polymer ?
#
loop_
_entity_poly.entity_id
_entity_poly.type
_entity_poly.pdbx_seq_one_letter_code
_entity_poly.pdbx_strand_id
1 'polypeptide(L)'
;MHRRRFLTTATATLASVAHSAAATPLKVGIIGDTPRGGYGHGLDTMWLKIPGAQIVAVADPDEKGLAAALKKLSCTQGHADYHAMLAAAKPDIVSIGPRHVDQHHAMILASIAAGVRGVYIEKPFCRSLIEADEIVAAAEKSGTQIGIAHRNRFHPALPVVQKLVTEGAIGRVLEYRMRGKEDPRGGSLDLWVLGSHLFNLAAYFGGPPIACTAVVYQAGKPLTKADVIEGAEGIGPLGGNEVHARFE
;
A
#
# COMPACT_ATOMS: atom_id res chain seq x y z
N MET A 1 23.88 -10.05 73.93
CA MET A 1 22.57 -9.98 73.34
C MET A 1 22.21 -8.52 73.06
N HIS A 2 22.45 -8.00 71.85
CA HIS A 2 22.04 -6.64 71.47
C HIS A 2 21.26 -6.68 70.19
N ARG A 3 19.95 -6.45 70.27
CA ARG A 3 19.06 -6.25 69.13
C ARG A 3 19.24 -4.82 68.60
N ARG A 4 19.84 -4.67 67.41
CA ARG A 4 19.82 -3.40 66.67
C ARG A 4 18.53 -3.33 65.85
N ARG A 5 17.70 -2.33 66.13
CA ARG A 5 16.56 -1.95 65.33
C ARG A 5 17.08 -1.14 64.14
N PHE A 6 16.83 -1.61 62.91
CA PHE A 6 16.97 -0.80 61.72
C PHE A 6 15.66 -0.06 61.46
N LEU A 7 15.69 1.25 61.57
CA LEU A 7 14.65 2.14 61.08
C LEU A 7 14.91 2.33 59.55
N THR A 8 14.07 1.76 58.69
CA THR A 8 14.05 2.03 57.24
C THR A 8 13.14 3.24 57.03
N THR A 9 13.73 4.36 56.70
CA THR A 9 13.04 5.56 56.23
C THR A 9 12.62 5.30 54.78
N ALA A 10 11.33 5.11 54.54
CA ALA A 10 10.78 5.02 53.21
C ALA A 10 10.67 6.41 52.59
N THR A 11 11.58 6.75 51.68
CA THR A 11 11.48 7.96 50.85
C THR A 11 10.45 7.68 49.76
N ALA A 12 9.28 8.28 49.88
CA ALA A 12 8.28 8.24 48.79
C ALA A 12 8.76 9.13 47.66
N THR A 13 9.25 8.51 46.59
CA THR A 13 9.54 9.19 45.34
C THR A 13 8.19 9.43 44.63
N LEU A 14 7.71 10.66 44.64
CA LEU A 14 6.63 11.11 43.79
C LEU A 14 7.12 11.02 42.34
N ALA A 15 6.73 9.95 41.63
CA ALA A 15 6.87 9.89 40.19
C ALA A 15 5.94 10.95 39.59
N SER A 16 6.53 12.05 39.11
CA SER A 16 5.83 13.01 38.28
C SER A 16 5.44 12.29 37.00
N VAL A 17 4.14 12.05 36.80
CA VAL A 17 3.57 11.62 35.52
C VAL A 17 3.80 12.79 34.57
N ALA A 18 4.88 12.73 33.82
CA ALA A 18 5.09 13.64 32.71
C ALA A 18 3.89 13.47 31.76
N HIS A 19 3.01 14.46 31.71
CA HIS A 19 2.03 14.60 30.67
C HIS A 19 2.83 14.72 29.38
N SER A 20 2.92 13.62 28.64
CA SER A 20 3.39 13.67 27.24
C SER A 20 2.47 14.66 26.52
N ALA A 21 3.01 15.80 26.12
CA ALA A 21 2.30 16.72 25.25
C ALA A 21 1.75 15.89 24.09
N ALA A 22 0.46 15.97 23.84
CA ALA A 22 -0.18 15.22 22.76
C ALA A 22 0.58 15.56 21.48
N ALA A 23 1.21 14.54 20.87
CA ALA A 23 1.96 14.73 19.63
C ALA A 23 1.03 15.36 18.59
N THR A 24 1.51 16.38 17.88
CA THR A 24 0.74 17.02 16.81
C THR A 24 0.32 15.95 15.80
N PRO A 25 -0.97 15.86 15.46
CA PRO A 25 -1.45 14.86 14.53
C PRO A 25 -0.71 14.95 13.18
N LEU A 26 -0.40 13.80 12.59
CA LEU A 26 0.15 13.73 11.23
C LEU A 26 -0.91 14.20 10.23
N LYS A 27 -0.56 15.18 9.42
CA LYS A 27 -1.41 15.72 8.38
C LYS A 27 -1.45 14.77 7.19
N VAL A 28 -2.64 14.34 6.78
CA VAL A 28 -2.84 13.43 5.66
C VAL A 28 -3.53 14.14 4.52
N GLY A 29 -2.90 14.15 3.34
CA GLY A 29 -3.50 14.53 2.07
C GLY A 29 -4.03 13.31 1.34
N ILE A 30 -5.23 13.40 0.77
CA ILE A 30 -5.86 12.31 0.01
C ILE A 30 -5.90 12.68 -1.46
N ILE A 31 -5.35 11.82 -2.31
CA ILE A 31 -5.47 11.92 -3.76
C ILE A 31 -6.45 10.87 -4.24
N GLY A 32 -7.53 11.32 -4.86
CA GLY A 32 -8.51 10.53 -5.59
C GLY A 32 -8.54 10.90 -7.07
N ASP A 33 -9.18 10.06 -7.86
CA ASP A 33 -9.56 10.34 -9.25
C ASP A 33 -10.80 9.51 -9.55
N THR A 34 -11.97 10.12 -9.36
CA THR A 34 -13.27 9.45 -9.42
C THR A 34 -13.46 8.64 -10.71
N PRO A 35 -13.20 9.17 -11.94
CA PRO A 35 -13.32 8.40 -13.17
C PRO A 35 -12.24 7.32 -13.33
N ARG A 36 -11.14 7.39 -12.60
CA ARG A 36 -10.00 6.48 -12.75
C ARG A 36 -9.79 5.55 -11.54
N GLY A 37 -10.87 5.03 -11.00
CA GLY A 37 -10.85 4.09 -9.89
C GLY A 37 -11.00 4.73 -8.51
N GLY A 38 -11.30 6.01 -8.46
CA GLY A 38 -11.72 6.75 -7.29
C GLY A 38 -10.67 6.79 -6.18
N TYR A 39 -11.10 6.36 -5.02
CA TYR A 39 -10.27 6.37 -3.79
C TYR A 39 -9.81 4.94 -3.41
N GLY A 40 -9.75 4.04 -4.38
CA GLY A 40 -9.34 2.65 -4.19
C GLY A 40 -10.23 1.88 -3.22
N HIS A 41 -9.64 1.00 -2.45
CA HIS A 41 -10.34 0.11 -1.53
C HIS A 41 -10.37 0.69 -0.09
N GLY A 42 -10.73 1.97 0.03
CA GLY A 42 -10.86 2.65 1.32
C GLY A 42 -9.57 3.31 1.81
N LEU A 43 -8.66 3.65 0.87
CA LEU A 43 -7.42 4.34 1.19
C LEU A 43 -7.67 5.76 1.70
N ASP A 44 -8.84 6.31 1.46
CA ASP A 44 -9.31 7.57 1.99
C ASP A 44 -9.85 7.46 3.43
N THR A 45 -10.72 6.47 3.67
CA THR A 45 -11.46 6.35 4.95
C THR A 45 -10.66 5.67 6.06
N MET A 46 -9.62 4.91 5.73
CA MET A 46 -8.82 4.23 6.75
C MET A 46 -8.22 5.21 7.76
N TRP A 47 -7.84 6.40 7.32
CA TRP A 47 -7.22 7.43 8.14
C TRP A 47 -8.13 7.99 9.23
N LEU A 48 -9.46 7.90 9.05
CA LEU A 48 -10.44 8.30 10.06
C LEU A 48 -10.38 7.41 11.33
N LYS A 49 -9.73 6.25 11.24
CA LYS A 49 -9.62 5.26 12.33
C LYS A 49 -8.22 5.19 12.92
N ILE A 50 -7.28 5.99 12.44
CA ILE A 50 -5.89 5.98 12.90
C ILE A 50 -5.68 7.11 13.92
N PRO A 51 -5.49 6.78 15.20
CA PRO A 51 -5.18 7.79 16.20
C PRO A 51 -3.92 8.58 15.83
N GLY A 52 -3.99 9.90 15.96
CA GLY A 52 -2.84 10.76 15.62
C GLY A 52 -2.68 11.06 14.13
N ALA A 53 -3.64 10.67 13.27
CA ALA A 53 -3.73 11.12 11.88
C ALA A 53 -4.91 12.07 11.69
N GLN A 54 -4.74 13.10 10.88
CA GLN A 54 -5.79 14.06 10.53
C GLN A 54 -5.78 14.28 9.01
N ILE A 55 -6.92 14.04 8.36
CA ILE A 55 -7.10 14.38 6.96
C ILE A 55 -7.23 15.91 6.86
N VAL A 56 -6.31 16.53 6.13
CA VAL A 56 -6.23 18.00 6.01
C VAL A 56 -6.67 18.51 4.64
N ALA A 57 -6.57 17.70 3.60
CA ALA A 57 -6.97 18.08 2.25
C ALA A 57 -7.28 16.86 1.38
N VAL A 58 -8.12 17.07 0.37
CA VAL A 58 -8.49 16.06 -0.64
C VAL A 58 -8.29 16.66 -2.03
N ALA A 59 -7.75 15.89 -2.95
CA ALA A 59 -7.69 16.24 -4.37
C ALA A 59 -8.45 15.20 -5.20
N ASP A 60 -9.29 15.69 -6.13
CA ASP A 60 -9.96 14.88 -7.15
C ASP A 60 -10.31 15.79 -8.34
N PRO A 61 -9.95 15.45 -9.59
CA PRO A 61 -10.30 16.25 -10.75
C PRO A 61 -11.80 16.26 -11.08
N ASP A 62 -12.56 15.29 -10.58
CA ASP A 62 -14.02 15.26 -10.71
C ASP A 62 -14.68 16.06 -9.59
N GLU A 63 -15.38 17.12 -9.95
CA GLU A 63 -16.01 18.02 -8.98
C GLU A 63 -17.01 17.31 -8.07
N LYS A 64 -17.81 16.39 -8.61
CA LYS A 64 -18.81 15.64 -7.83
C LYS A 64 -18.14 14.64 -6.91
N GLY A 65 -17.11 13.96 -7.40
CA GLY A 65 -16.28 13.05 -6.61
C GLY A 65 -15.60 13.76 -5.46
N LEU A 66 -15.01 14.93 -5.74
CA LEU A 66 -14.39 15.78 -4.73
C LEU A 66 -15.39 16.20 -3.65
N ALA A 67 -16.56 16.72 -4.05
CA ALA A 67 -17.58 17.15 -3.10
C ALA A 67 -18.07 15.99 -2.22
N ALA A 68 -18.28 14.80 -2.81
CA ALA A 68 -18.67 13.60 -2.08
C ALA A 68 -17.59 13.16 -1.09
N ALA A 69 -16.31 13.19 -1.51
CA ALA A 69 -15.18 12.83 -0.67
C ALA A 69 -14.99 13.81 0.50
N LEU A 70 -15.07 15.11 0.26
CA LEU A 70 -14.99 16.11 1.32
C LEU A 70 -16.06 15.90 2.40
N LYS A 71 -17.29 15.63 1.99
CA LYS A 71 -18.40 15.31 2.91
C LYS A 71 -18.11 14.01 3.69
N LYS A 72 -17.72 12.96 2.99
CA LYS A 72 -17.43 11.63 3.57
C LYS A 72 -16.31 11.68 4.60
N LEU A 73 -15.27 12.47 4.32
CA LEU A 73 -14.06 12.56 5.14
C LEU A 73 -14.11 13.69 6.17
N SER A 74 -15.20 14.46 6.21
CA SER A 74 -15.34 15.65 7.07
C SER A 74 -14.17 16.64 6.88
N CYS A 75 -13.72 16.79 5.63
CA CYS A 75 -12.62 17.68 5.24
C CYS A 75 -13.17 18.88 4.50
N THR A 76 -12.60 20.07 4.72
CA THR A 76 -13.05 21.31 4.10
C THR A 76 -12.14 21.81 2.98
N GLN A 77 -10.91 21.31 2.89
CA GLN A 77 -9.96 21.71 1.86
C GLN A 77 -10.01 20.75 0.67
N GLY A 78 -10.60 21.21 -0.43
CA GLY A 78 -10.71 20.47 -1.68
C GLY A 78 -9.93 21.13 -2.80
N HIS A 79 -9.33 20.31 -3.66
CA HIS A 79 -8.55 20.74 -4.81
C HIS A 79 -8.87 19.88 -6.02
N ALA A 80 -9.00 20.49 -7.21
CA ALA A 80 -9.14 19.72 -8.45
C ALA A 80 -7.81 19.11 -8.90
N ASP A 81 -6.69 19.71 -8.48
CA ASP A 81 -5.34 19.29 -8.81
C ASP A 81 -4.56 18.92 -7.55
N TYR A 82 -3.97 17.73 -7.55
CA TYR A 82 -3.18 17.25 -6.42
C TYR A 82 -1.87 18.03 -6.21
N HIS A 83 -1.28 18.63 -7.24
CA HIS A 83 -0.10 19.51 -7.08
C HIS A 83 -0.47 20.76 -6.27
N ALA A 84 -1.64 21.36 -6.56
CA ALA A 84 -2.16 22.48 -5.80
C ALA A 84 -2.43 22.08 -4.34
N MET A 85 -3.01 20.89 -4.11
CA MET A 85 -3.21 20.34 -2.77
C MET A 85 -1.89 20.16 -2.01
N LEU A 86 -0.90 19.56 -2.62
CA LEU A 86 0.43 19.34 -2.00
C LEU A 86 1.07 20.66 -1.59
N ALA A 87 1.04 21.66 -2.47
CA ALA A 87 1.62 22.98 -2.21
C ALA A 87 0.90 23.74 -1.08
N ALA A 88 -0.44 23.67 -1.04
CA ALA A 88 -1.24 24.42 -0.07
C ALA A 88 -1.30 23.74 1.31
N ALA A 89 -1.61 22.45 1.35
CA ALA A 89 -1.83 21.73 2.59
C ALA A 89 -0.56 21.25 3.28
N LYS A 90 0.52 21.03 2.52
CA LYS A 90 1.82 20.50 3.00
C LYS A 90 1.61 19.32 3.95
N PRO A 91 1.04 18.21 3.46
CA PRO A 91 0.76 17.04 4.30
C PRO A 91 2.06 16.33 4.72
N ASP A 92 2.03 15.65 5.87
CA ASP A 92 3.10 14.75 6.30
C ASP A 92 3.03 13.42 5.55
N ILE A 93 1.81 12.97 5.23
CA ILE A 93 1.53 11.72 4.53
C ILE A 93 0.58 12.00 3.38
N VAL A 94 0.80 11.33 2.25
CA VAL A 94 -0.13 11.34 1.12
C VAL A 94 -0.69 9.93 0.90
N SER A 95 -2.01 9.82 0.82
CA SER A 95 -2.72 8.58 0.46
C SER A 95 -3.19 8.67 -0.99
N ILE A 96 -2.65 7.83 -1.85
CA ILE A 96 -2.92 7.80 -3.29
C ILE A 96 -3.90 6.67 -3.57
N GLY A 97 -5.15 7.02 -3.87
CA GLY A 97 -6.27 6.11 -4.00
C GLY A 97 -6.62 5.60 -5.40
N PRO A 98 -6.35 6.34 -6.51
CA PRO A 98 -6.73 5.88 -7.85
C PRO A 98 -6.24 4.45 -8.13
N ARG A 99 -7.10 3.63 -8.78
CA ARG A 99 -6.74 2.25 -9.12
C ARG A 99 -6.05 2.12 -10.48
N HIS A 100 -6.11 3.18 -11.29
CA HIS A 100 -5.44 3.21 -12.58
C HIS A 100 -3.96 3.52 -12.40
N VAL A 101 -3.14 2.53 -12.65
CA VAL A 101 -1.72 2.51 -12.27
C VAL A 101 -0.84 3.48 -13.07
N ASP A 102 -1.28 3.92 -14.24
CA ASP A 102 -0.54 4.86 -15.10
C ASP A 102 -0.29 6.24 -14.44
N GLN A 103 -1.09 6.59 -13.44
CA GLN A 103 -0.92 7.83 -12.69
C GLN A 103 -0.01 7.70 -11.46
N HIS A 104 0.22 6.47 -10.98
CA HIS A 104 0.90 6.21 -9.71
C HIS A 104 2.31 6.79 -9.67
N HIS A 105 3.10 6.57 -10.72
CA HIS A 105 4.47 7.08 -10.79
C HIS A 105 4.53 8.59 -10.60
N ALA A 106 3.75 9.35 -11.37
CA ALA A 106 3.74 10.81 -11.29
C ALA A 106 3.25 11.31 -9.92
N MET A 107 2.19 10.71 -9.37
CA MET A 107 1.63 11.08 -8.06
C MET A 107 2.61 10.80 -6.92
N ILE A 108 3.33 9.69 -6.97
CA ILE A 108 4.36 9.35 -5.96
C ILE A 108 5.51 10.35 -6.03
N LEU A 109 6.07 10.57 -7.22
CA LEU A 109 7.21 11.49 -7.38
C LEU A 109 6.86 12.92 -7.00
N ALA A 110 5.66 13.41 -7.35
CA ALA A 110 5.19 14.72 -6.93
C ALA A 110 5.03 14.82 -5.40
N SER A 111 4.53 13.77 -4.75
CA SER A 111 4.41 13.71 -3.29
C SER A 111 5.79 13.74 -2.62
N ILE A 112 6.75 12.96 -3.13
CA ILE A 112 8.14 12.97 -2.64
C ILE A 112 8.77 14.35 -2.83
N ALA A 113 8.61 14.98 -4.00
CA ALA A 113 9.11 16.31 -4.29
C ALA A 113 8.51 17.41 -3.39
N ALA A 114 7.27 17.23 -2.94
CA ALA A 114 6.61 18.11 -1.96
C ALA A 114 7.15 17.92 -0.52
N GLY A 115 8.04 16.97 -0.28
CA GLY A 115 8.70 16.75 1.01
C GLY A 115 7.87 15.98 2.01
N VAL A 116 6.93 15.12 1.56
CA VAL A 116 6.13 14.28 2.47
C VAL A 116 7.01 13.23 3.15
N ARG A 117 6.67 12.88 4.37
CA ARG A 117 7.34 11.83 5.15
C ARG A 117 6.95 10.43 4.71
N GLY A 118 5.72 10.29 4.19
CA GLY A 118 5.20 9.00 3.77
C GLY A 118 4.20 9.08 2.63
N VAL A 119 4.20 8.04 1.81
CA VAL A 119 3.21 7.79 0.76
C VAL A 119 2.56 6.44 1.01
N TYR A 120 1.23 6.39 1.03
CA TYR A 120 0.47 5.15 1.05
C TYR A 120 -0.34 5.04 -0.23
N ILE A 121 -0.12 3.99 -1.01
CA ILE A 121 -0.65 3.92 -2.37
C ILE A 121 -1.40 2.62 -2.65
N GLU A 122 -2.46 2.73 -3.47
CA GLU A 122 -3.20 1.59 -4.02
C GLU A 122 -2.28 0.73 -4.90
N LYS A 123 -2.55 -0.58 -4.92
CA LYS A 123 -1.88 -1.53 -5.82
C LYS A 123 -2.62 -1.57 -7.19
N PRO A 124 -1.95 -1.94 -8.28
CA PRO A 124 -0.53 -2.26 -8.45
C PRO A 124 0.36 -1.02 -8.22
N PHE A 125 1.60 -1.24 -7.81
CA PHE A 125 2.51 -0.14 -7.43
C PHE A 125 2.83 0.82 -8.58
N CYS A 126 3.30 0.30 -9.70
CA CYS A 126 3.69 1.02 -10.91
C CYS A 126 3.60 0.10 -12.12
N ARG A 127 3.82 0.62 -13.33
CA ARG A 127 3.67 -0.14 -14.58
C ARG A 127 4.92 -0.90 -15.00
N SER A 128 6.10 -0.43 -14.62
CA SER A 128 7.36 -0.99 -15.09
C SER A 128 8.43 -0.98 -14.00
N LEU A 129 9.49 -1.76 -14.22
CA LEU A 129 10.67 -1.75 -13.34
C LEU A 129 11.39 -0.41 -13.37
N ILE A 130 11.39 0.30 -14.51
CA ILE A 130 11.98 1.63 -14.63
C ILE A 130 11.27 2.62 -13.71
N GLU A 131 9.93 2.65 -13.74
CA GLU A 131 9.14 3.48 -12.81
C GLU A 131 9.41 3.10 -11.35
N ALA A 132 9.54 1.80 -11.06
CA ALA A 132 9.86 1.34 -9.71
C ALA A 132 11.24 1.83 -9.24
N ASP A 133 12.26 1.72 -10.09
CA ASP A 133 13.62 2.14 -9.77
C ASP A 133 13.70 3.66 -9.56
N GLU A 134 13.01 4.45 -10.38
CA GLU A 134 12.93 5.92 -10.22
C GLU A 134 12.26 6.31 -8.90
N ILE A 135 11.15 5.65 -8.54
CA ILE A 135 10.45 5.89 -7.27
C ILE A 135 11.33 5.52 -6.09
N VAL A 136 11.98 4.35 -6.12
CA VAL A 136 12.85 3.88 -5.04
C VAL A 136 14.02 4.85 -4.85
N ALA A 137 14.70 5.23 -5.94
CA ALA A 137 15.81 6.19 -5.86
C ALA A 137 15.38 7.55 -5.28
N ALA A 138 14.20 8.05 -5.69
CA ALA A 138 13.66 9.31 -5.15
C ALA A 138 13.31 9.18 -3.65
N ALA A 139 12.70 8.07 -3.25
CA ALA A 139 12.33 7.81 -1.87
C ALA A 139 13.56 7.67 -0.95
N GLU A 140 14.58 6.93 -1.38
CA GLU A 140 15.85 6.79 -0.65
C GLU A 140 16.54 8.14 -0.47
N LYS A 141 16.61 8.95 -1.54
CA LYS A 141 17.23 10.28 -1.50
C LYS A 141 16.51 11.24 -0.55
N SER A 142 15.19 11.18 -0.46
CA SER A 142 14.38 12.06 0.38
C SER A 142 14.15 11.52 1.80
N GLY A 143 14.32 10.23 2.03
CA GLY A 143 13.93 9.54 3.27
C GLY A 143 12.42 9.27 3.37
N THR A 144 11.65 9.47 2.28
CA THR A 144 10.21 9.23 2.26
C THR A 144 9.92 7.73 2.36
N GLN A 145 9.03 7.35 3.26
CA GLN A 145 8.58 5.97 3.39
C GLN A 145 7.41 5.67 2.45
N ILE A 146 7.46 4.54 1.76
CA ILE A 146 6.39 4.13 0.83
C ILE A 146 5.72 2.85 1.35
N GLY A 147 4.40 2.90 1.51
CA GLY A 147 3.56 1.77 1.82
C GLY A 147 2.61 1.46 0.67
N ILE A 148 2.60 0.21 0.20
CA ILE A 148 1.69 -0.27 -0.84
C ILE A 148 0.54 -1.02 -0.18
N ALA A 149 -0.69 -0.85 -0.68
CA ALA A 149 -1.92 -1.41 -0.09
C ALA A 149 -2.05 -2.93 -0.29
N HIS A 150 -1.02 -3.69 0.05
CA HIS A 150 -1.05 -5.16 0.12
C HIS A 150 -1.64 -5.63 1.46
N ARG A 151 -2.91 -5.31 1.70
CA ARG A 151 -3.59 -5.54 2.98
C ARG A 151 -3.48 -6.99 3.50
N ASN A 152 -3.41 -7.97 2.60
CA ASN A 152 -3.33 -9.39 2.96
C ASN A 152 -2.04 -9.70 3.73
N ARG A 153 -0.95 -8.97 3.48
CA ARG A 153 0.33 -9.10 4.19
C ARG A 153 0.22 -8.80 5.69
N PHE A 154 -0.78 -8.05 6.10
CA PHE A 154 -1.00 -7.64 7.48
C PHE A 154 -2.13 -8.42 8.16
N HIS A 155 -2.58 -9.53 7.55
CA HIS A 155 -3.58 -10.38 8.17
C HIS A 155 -3.04 -11.03 9.44
N PRO A 156 -3.75 -10.97 10.57
CA PRO A 156 -3.23 -11.41 11.88
C PRO A 156 -2.88 -12.90 11.95
N ALA A 157 -3.42 -13.73 11.05
CA ALA A 157 -3.04 -15.15 10.97
C ALA A 157 -1.66 -15.39 10.35
N LEU A 158 -1.10 -14.45 9.56
CA LEU A 158 0.18 -14.69 8.87
C LEU A 158 1.36 -14.92 9.83
N PRO A 159 1.55 -14.14 10.90
CA PRO A 159 2.61 -14.43 11.86
C PRO A 159 2.47 -15.81 12.51
N VAL A 160 1.24 -16.28 12.73
CA VAL A 160 0.98 -17.62 13.28
C VAL A 160 1.40 -18.70 12.27
N VAL A 161 0.99 -18.55 11.00
CA VAL A 161 1.39 -19.47 9.92
C VAL A 161 2.91 -19.46 9.75
N GLN A 162 3.53 -18.27 9.72
CA GLN A 162 4.98 -18.15 9.61
C GLN A 162 5.70 -18.86 10.75
N LYS A 163 5.22 -18.71 11.98
CA LYS A 163 5.76 -19.39 13.14
C LYS A 163 5.68 -20.91 12.98
N LEU A 164 4.52 -21.46 12.64
CA LEU A 164 4.35 -22.90 12.42
C LEU A 164 5.28 -23.45 11.34
N VAL A 165 5.46 -22.70 10.25
CA VAL A 165 6.39 -23.08 9.18
C VAL A 165 7.84 -23.08 9.68
N THR A 166 8.27 -22.04 10.38
CA THR A 166 9.66 -21.93 10.88
C THR A 166 9.97 -22.92 11.99
N GLU A 167 9.00 -23.33 12.78
CA GLU A 167 9.13 -24.37 13.81
C GLU A 167 9.05 -25.77 13.24
N GLY A 168 8.88 -25.92 11.93
CA GLY A 168 8.89 -27.20 11.25
C GLY A 168 7.61 -28.04 11.39
N ALA A 169 6.47 -27.42 11.77
CA ALA A 169 5.20 -28.13 11.98
C ALA A 169 4.74 -28.94 10.75
N ILE A 170 5.13 -28.52 9.55
CA ILE A 170 4.86 -29.21 8.27
C ILE A 170 6.12 -29.74 7.60
N GLY A 171 7.26 -29.70 8.30
CA GLY A 171 8.57 -29.99 7.72
C GLY A 171 9.07 -28.94 6.74
N ARG A 172 9.93 -29.32 5.81
CA ARG A 172 10.46 -28.42 4.79
C ARG A 172 9.41 -28.07 3.76
N VAL A 173 9.13 -26.78 3.57
CA VAL A 173 8.24 -26.30 2.51
C VAL A 173 8.89 -26.58 1.16
N LEU A 174 8.17 -27.23 0.26
CA LEU A 174 8.62 -27.57 -1.09
C LEU A 174 8.01 -26.66 -2.15
N GLU A 175 6.77 -26.21 -1.94
CA GLU A 175 6.01 -25.46 -2.93
C GLU A 175 4.93 -24.61 -2.23
N TYR A 176 4.65 -23.45 -2.80
CA TYR A 176 3.49 -22.63 -2.48
C TYR A 176 2.53 -22.65 -3.68
N ARG A 177 1.32 -23.18 -3.49
CA ARG A 177 0.26 -23.12 -4.50
C ARG A 177 -0.74 -22.05 -4.10
N MET A 178 -0.87 -21.04 -4.93
CA MET A 178 -1.73 -19.89 -4.66
C MET A 178 -2.77 -19.73 -5.76
N ARG A 179 -3.98 -19.35 -5.38
CA ARG A 179 -5.09 -19.12 -6.29
C ARG A 179 -5.75 -17.79 -5.97
N GLY A 180 -6.03 -16.98 -6.99
CA GLY A 180 -6.73 -15.72 -6.88
C GLY A 180 -8.25 -15.90 -6.87
N LYS A 181 -8.97 -14.78 -7.00
CA LYS A 181 -10.44 -14.75 -7.08
C LYS A 181 -10.98 -15.26 -8.43
N GLU A 182 -10.11 -15.36 -9.43
CA GLU A 182 -10.53 -15.65 -10.80
C GLU A 182 -11.50 -14.58 -11.31
N ASP A 183 -11.01 -13.35 -11.41
CA ASP A 183 -11.75 -12.21 -11.89
C ASP A 183 -12.26 -12.48 -13.32
N PRO A 184 -13.53 -12.18 -13.65
CA PRO A 184 -14.09 -12.42 -14.97
C PRO A 184 -13.39 -11.67 -16.11
N ARG A 185 -12.58 -10.65 -15.78
CA ARG A 185 -11.71 -10.00 -16.75
C ARG A 185 -10.61 -10.93 -17.25
N GLY A 186 -10.20 -11.91 -16.42
CA GLY A 186 -9.32 -13.01 -16.76
C GLY A 186 -7.86 -12.69 -17.00
N GLY A 187 -7.09 -13.74 -17.21
CA GLY A 187 -5.74 -13.75 -17.75
C GLY A 187 -4.75 -12.76 -17.14
N SER A 188 -4.11 -12.02 -18.00
CA SER A 188 -3.07 -11.05 -17.61
C SER A 188 -3.59 -9.95 -16.70
N LEU A 189 -4.84 -9.52 -16.85
CA LEU A 189 -5.41 -8.48 -16.01
C LEU A 189 -5.64 -9.00 -14.58
N ASP A 190 -6.17 -10.23 -14.44
CA ASP A 190 -6.32 -10.86 -13.14
C ASP A 190 -4.97 -11.08 -12.46
N LEU A 191 -3.97 -11.54 -13.22
CA LEU A 191 -2.60 -11.69 -12.73
C LEU A 191 -2.03 -10.36 -12.21
N TRP A 192 -2.20 -9.28 -12.96
CA TRP A 192 -1.67 -7.96 -12.63
C TRP A 192 -2.38 -7.35 -11.41
N VAL A 193 -3.71 -7.33 -11.42
CA VAL A 193 -4.50 -6.65 -10.40
C VAL A 193 -4.65 -7.48 -9.11
N LEU A 194 -4.93 -8.77 -9.23
CA LEU A 194 -5.16 -9.67 -8.08
C LEU A 194 -3.92 -10.50 -7.74
N GLY A 195 -3.19 -10.95 -8.74
CA GLY A 195 -1.97 -11.74 -8.58
C GLY A 195 -0.89 -11.03 -7.77
N SER A 196 -0.86 -9.69 -7.81
CA SER A 196 0.05 -8.88 -6.99
C SER A 196 -0.05 -9.18 -5.50
N HIS A 197 -1.24 -9.52 -4.99
CA HIS A 197 -1.43 -9.96 -3.60
C HIS A 197 -0.82 -11.33 -3.35
N LEU A 198 -0.92 -12.25 -4.31
CA LEU A 198 -0.37 -13.59 -4.20
C LEU A 198 1.16 -13.56 -4.25
N PHE A 199 1.74 -12.79 -5.17
CA PHE A 199 3.18 -12.59 -5.24
C PHE A 199 3.75 -11.95 -3.99
N ASN A 200 3.04 -10.98 -3.41
CA ASN A 200 3.44 -10.39 -2.14
C ASN A 200 3.45 -11.40 -0.99
N LEU A 201 2.46 -12.30 -0.94
CA LEU A 201 2.44 -13.39 0.05
C LEU A 201 3.49 -14.46 -0.23
N ALA A 202 3.73 -14.81 -1.49
CA ALA A 202 4.80 -15.73 -1.86
C ALA A 202 6.16 -15.21 -1.39
N ALA A 203 6.45 -13.94 -1.64
CA ALA A 203 7.67 -13.30 -1.14
C ALA A 203 7.72 -13.18 0.38
N TYR A 204 6.57 -13.06 1.05
CA TYR A 204 6.50 -13.05 2.52
C TYR A 204 6.95 -14.38 3.14
N PHE A 205 6.49 -15.50 2.55
CA PHE A 205 6.78 -16.84 3.09
C PHE A 205 8.07 -17.46 2.54
N GLY A 206 8.35 -17.23 1.26
CA GLY A 206 9.45 -17.90 0.54
C GLY A 206 10.69 -17.01 0.31
N GLY A 207 10.59 -15.72 0.61
CA GLY A 207 11.65 -14.77 0.27
C GLY A 207 11.57 -14.28 -1.19
N PRO A 208 12.56 -13.49 -1.63
CA PRO A 208 12.60 -13.00 -3.00
C PRO A 208 12.82 -14.14 -4.00
N PRO A 209 12.07 -14.16 -5.12
CA PRO A 209 12.28 -15.15 -6.17
C PRO A 209 13.61 -14.90 -6.88
N ILE A 210 14.25 -15.96 -7.33
CA ILE A 210 15.50 -15.92 -8.11
C ILE A 210 15.29 -16.19 -9.60
N ALA A 211 14.17 -16.82 -9.94
CA ALA A 211 13.79 -17.10 -11.33
C ALA A 211 12.27 -17.11 -11.50
N CYS A 212 11.83 -16.87 -12.73
CA CYS A 212 10.43 -16.98 -13.13
C CYS A 212 10.32 -17.59 -14.52
N THR A 213 9.38 -18.53 -14.66
CA THR A 213 8.91 -19.00 -15.96
C THR A 213 7.41 -18.79 -16.04
N ALA A 214 6.91 -18.28 -17.17
CA ALA A 214 5.48 -18.09 -17.36
C ALA A 214 5.08 -18.38 -18.80
N VAL A 215 3.86 -18.89 -18.97
CA VAL A 215 3.22 -19.06 -20.27
C VAL A 215 1.81 -18.46 -20.17
N VAL A 216 1.46 -17.65 -21.16
CA VAL A 216 0.15 -17.01 -21.28
C VAL A 216 -0.61 -17.66 -22.42
N TYR A 217 -1.86 -17.97 -22.18
CA TYR A 217 -2.76 -18.60 -23.15
C TYR A 217 -3.94 -17.70 -23.47
N GLN A 218 -4.43 -17.83 -24.69
CA GLN A 218 -5.71 -17.28 -25.14
C GLN A 218 -6.56 -18.42 -25.65
N ALA A 219 -7.70 -18.71 -25.03
CA ALA A 219 -8.61 -19.81 -25.38
C ALA A 219 -7.89 -21.17 -25.55
N GLY A 220 -7.02 -21.51 -24.59
CA GLY A 220 -6.28 -22.78 -24.57
C GLY A 220 -5.09 -22.86 -25.53
N LYS A 221 -4.73 -21.79 -26.23
CA LYS A 221 -3.57 -21.71 -27.12
C LYS A 221 -2.56 -20.69 -26.62
N PRO A 222 -1.25 -20.90 -26.83
CA PRO A 222 -0.25 -19.89 -26.48
C PRO A 222 -0.59 -18.54 -27.09
N LEU A 223 -0.41 -17.48 -26.32
CA LEU A 223 -0.67 -16.09 -26.72
C LEU A 223 0.17 -15.70 -27.93
N THR A 224 -0.45 -14.99 -28.87
CA THR A 224 0.21 -14.35 -30.01
C THR A 224 0.05 -12.83 -29.96
N LYS A 225 0.74 -12.10 -30.83
CA LYS A 225 0.59 -10.64 -30.94
C LYS A 225 -0.85 -10.22 -31.31
N ALA A 226 -1.60 -11.07 -32.00
CA ALA A 226 -2.99 -10.79 -32.36
C ALA A 226 -3.96 -10.83 -31.17
N ASP A 227 -3.56 -11.48 -30.11
CA ASP A 227 -4.37 -11.61 -28.89
C ASP A 227 -4.12 -10.47 -27.87
N VAL A 228 -3.16 -9.58 -28.16
CA VAL A 228 -2.83 -8.44 -27.29
C VAL A 228 -3.78 -7.30 -27.58
N ILE A 229 -4.41 -6.80 -26.52
CA ILE A 229 -5.34 -5.66 -26.56
C ILE A 229 -4.84 -4.54 -25.65
N GLU A 230 -5.37 -3.34 -25.83
CA GLU A 230 -5.11 -2.24 -24.91
C GLU A 230 -5.64 -2.60 -23.51
N GLY A 231 -4.80 -2.44 -22.50
CA GLY A 231 -5.12 -2.81 -21.13
C GLY A 231 -6.05 -1.81 -20.47
N ALA A 232 -6.97 -2.32 -19.64
CA ALA A 232 -7.81 -1.49 -18.78
C ALA A 232 -7.00 -0.89 -17.62
N GLU A 233 -7.55 0.12 -16.97
CA GLU A 233 -7.01 0.72 -15.74
C GLU A 233 -5.55 1.26 -15.89
N GLY A 234 -5.18 1.68 -17.10
CA GLY A 234 -3.86 2.28 -17.37
C GLY A 234 -2.67 1.33 -17.29
N ILE A 235 -2.92 0.01 -17.36
CA ILE A 235 -1.85 -1.00 -17.24
C ILE A 235 -0.99 -1.07 -18.53
N GLY A 236 -1.54 -0.67 -19.67
CA GLY A 236 -0.92 -0.85 -20.98
C GLY A 236 -1.38 -2.13 -21.67
N PRO A 237 -0.77 -2.52 -22.79
CA PRO A 237 -1.21 -3.68 -23.59
C PRO A 237 -1.17 -4.97 -22.79
N LEU A 238 -2.26 -5.73 -22.85
CA LEU A 238 -2.44 -7.01 -22.17
C LEU A 238 -2.95 -8.06 -23.15
N GLY A 239 -2.72 -9.32 -22.82
CA GLY A 239 -3.25 -10.44 -23.59
C GLY A 239 -3.45 -11.67 -22.72
N GLY A 240 -4.19 -12.63 -23.28
CA GLY A 240 -4.46 -13.91 -22.65
C GLY A 240 -5.62 -13.90 -21.64
N ASN A 241 -6.21 -15.06 -21.47
CA ASN A 241 -7.25 -15.31 -20.48
C ASN A 241 -6.86 -16.39 -19.45
N GLU A 242 -5.65 -16.93 -19.58
CA GLU A 242 -5.09 -17.93 -18.68
C GLU A 242 -3.57 -17.74 -18.58
N VAL A 243 -3.04 -17.75 -17.39
CA VAL A 243 -1.60 -17.61 -17.13
C VAL A 243 -1.13 -18.70 -16.20
N HIS A 244 -0.08 -19.42 -16.61
CA HIS A 244 0.66 -20.32 -15.76
C HIS A 244 2.03 -19.71 -15.50
N ALA A 245 2.36 -19.47 -14.24
CA ALA A 245 3.64 -18.92 -13.83
C ALA A 245 4.24 -19.74 -12.69
N ARG A 246 5.56 -19.95 -12.78
CA ARG A 246 6.37 -20.59 -11.72
C ARG A 246 7.48 -19.64 -11.32
N PHE A 247 7.64 -19.43 -10.04
CA PHE A 247 8.69 -18.65 -9.41
C PHE A 247 9.56 -19.59 -8.58
N GLU A 248 10.85 -19.44 -8.71
CA GLU A 248 11.86 -20.21 -7.98
C GLU A 248 12.73 -19.29 -7.12
#